data_5489d2c0b9b892b1c845d49ea203d6cb
#
_entry.id   5489d2c0b9b892b1c845d49ea203d6cb
#
_cell.length_a   1.000
_cell.length_b   1.000
_cell.length_c   1.000
_cell.angle_alpha   90.00
_cell.angle_beta   90.00
_cell.angle_gamma   90.00
#
_symmetry.space_group_name_H-M   'P 1'
#
loop_
_entity.id
_entity.type
_entity.pdbx_description
1 polymer ?
#
loop_
_entity_poly.entity_id
_entity_poly.type
_entity_poly.pdbx_seq_one_letter_code
_entity_poly.pdbx_strand_id
1 'polypeptide(L)'
;AAGMVRVVFRQDSTYKVEAFGNEKNIEVYDFVVQDGELVVRQKNERAKAIEQSLAKGMVKVYSDVYPITLFVSAPLLKKVELNGASVLEMKNYVAPEKSMEIETYGTADIEMDSLVVSDLKLESSGAFDVNLKGTECANNVEISLAGAGDLNVEACCNNFLYEANGAADLEASVKGNAVEIGMNGAGSVRLDVECNEVTLWGDMLQATLTGSCRKLNKDYGKLSKVDVDGLTVNETGK
;
A
#
# COMPACT_ATOMS: atom_id res chain seq x y z
N ALA A 1 -1.88 13.14 2.86
CA ALA A 1 -2.51 14.18 2.04
C ALA A 1 -4.02 13.96 2.02
N ALA A 2 -4.83 15.00 2.05
CA ALA A 2 -6.28 14.90 1.95
C ALA A 2 -6.75 15.58 0.66
N GLY A 3 -7.53 14.88 -0.16
CA GLY A 3 -7.99 15.34 -1.46
C GLY A 3 -7.36 14.55 -2.62
N MET A 4 -7.47 15.04 -3.86
CA MET A 4 -6.79 14.41 -5.00
C MET A 4 -5.36 14.96 -5.12
N VAL A 5 -4.43 14.28 -4.49
CA VAL A 5 -3.02 14.68 -4.46
C VAL A 5 -2.16 13.53 -5.02
N ARG A 6 -1.41 13.83 -6.08
CA ARG A 6 -0.37 12.94 -6.59
C ARG A 6 0.97 13.33 -5.96
N VAL A 7 1.59 12.41 -5.27
CA VAL A 7 2.92 12.57 -4.67
C VAL A 7 3.93 11.78 -5.48
N VAL A 8 4.89 12.46 -6.06
CA VAL A 8 6.04 11.86 -6.75
C VAL A 8 7.26 12.07 -5.86
N PHE A 9 7.69 11.00 -5.21
CA PHE A 9 8.85 11.05 -4.34
C PHE A 9 10.12 10.64 -5.11
N ARG A 10 11.19 11.39 -4.88
CA ARG A 10 12.54 11.07 -5.36
C ARG A 10 13.53 11.15 -4.21
N GLN A 11 14.30 10.10 -4.01
CA GLN A 11 15.42 10.16 -3.08
C GLN A 11 16.52 11.08 -3.61
N ASP A 12 16.89 12.08 -2.82
CA ASP A 12 17.92 13.07 -3.15
C ASP A 12 18.56 13.56 -1.85
N SER A 13 19.82 14.02 -1.91
CA SER A 13 20.52 14.58 -0.77
C SER A 13 19.90 15.90 -0.27
N THR A 14 19.05 16.54 -1.07
CA THR A 14 18.42 17.82 -0.77
C THR A 14 16.94 17.65 -0.46
N TYR A 15 16.45 18.43 0.52
CA TYR A 15 15.03 18.53 0.82
C TYR A 15 14.39 19.54 -0.13
N LYS A 16 13.44 19.11 -0.92
CA LYS A 16 12.71 19.95 -1.87
C LYS A 16 11.24 19.53 -1.96
N VAL A 17 10.37 20.52 -2.00
CA VAL A 17 8.93 20.31 -2.28
C VAL A 17 8.50 21.31 -3.34
N GLU A 18 7.92 20.81 -4.41
CA GLU A 18 7.35 21.63 -5.49
C GLU A 18 5.93 21.18 -5.74
N ALA A 19 4.99 22.12 -5.76
CA ALA A 19 3.59 21.86 -6.08
C ALA A 19 3.28 22.35 -7.50
N PHE A 20 2.67 21.46 -8.29
CA PHE A 20 2.25 21.75 -9.66
C PHE A 20 0.75 21.52 -9.79
N GLY A 21 0.10 22.43 -10.50
CA GLY A 21 -1.33 22.40 -10.75
C GLY A 21 -1.85 23.75 -11.17
N ASN A 22 -3.18 23.86 -11.28
CA ASN A 22 -3.81 25.17 -11.46
C ASN A 22 -3.57 26.01 -10.18
N GLU A 23 -3.23 27.28 -10.33
CA GLU A 23 -2.97 28.20 -9.21
C GLU A 23 -4.11 28.18 -8.18
N LYS A 24 -5.36 28.22 -8.61
CA LYS A 24 -6.52 28.12 -7.74
C LYS A 24 -6.63 26.81 -6.98
N ASN A 25 -6.08 25.70 -7.55
CA ASN A 25 -6.05 24.42 -6.86
C ASN A 25 -4.96 24.43 -5.79
N ILE A 26 -3.78 24.98 -6.09
CA ILE A 26 -2.68 25.07 -5.13
C ILE A 26 -3.05 25.96 -3.94
N GLU A 27 -3.73 27.07 -4.21
CA GLU A 27 -4.18 28.03 -3.17
C GLU A 27 -5.11 27.43 -2.10
N VAL A 28 -5.84 26.32 -2.42
CA VAL A 28 -6.72 25.67 -1.44
C VAL A 28 -5.97 24.73 -0.48
N TYR A 29 -4.68 24.55 -0.66
CA TYR A 29 -3.87 23.71 0.21
C TYR A 29 -2.96 24.54 1.10
N ASP A 30 -2.77 24.06 2.34
CA ASP A 30 -1.69 24.47 3.23
C ASP A 30 -0.55 23.47 3.12
N PHE A 31 0.67 23.98 3.02
CA PHE A 31 1.91 23.21 3.03
C PHE A 31 2.70 23.63 4.27
N VAL A 32 2.85 22.73 5.22
CA VAL A 32 3.54 23.02 6.48
C VAL A 32 4.61 21.97 6.70
N VAL A 33 5.82 22.39 7.02
CA VAL A 33 6.87 21.50 7.49
C VAL A 33 7.05 21.75 8.99
N GLN A 34 6.78 20.73 9.79
CA GLN A 34 6.91 20.79 11.24
C GLN A 34 7.53 19.48 11.74
N ASP A 35 8.53 19.58 12.59
CA ASP A 35 9.23 18.44 13.22
C ASP A 35 9.77 17.39 12.22
N GLY A 36 10.13 17.84 11.01
CA GLY A 36 10.59 16.95 9.92
C GLY A 36 9.49 16.27 9.13
N GLU A 37 8.23 16.61 9.37
CA GLU A 37 7.07 16.12 8.66
C GLU A 37 6.53 17.18 7.67
N LEU A 38 6.28 16.78 6.43
CA LEU A 38 5.56 17.59 5.45
C LEU A 38 4.08 17.29 5.54
N VAL A 39 3.30 18.21 6.04
CA VAL A 39 1.84 18.15 6.11
C VAL A 39 1.22 18.93 4.96
N VAL A 40 0.43 18.25 4.13
CA VAL A 40 -0.33 18.86 3.04
C VAL A 40 -1.80 18.63 3.29
N ARG A 41 -2.57 19.69 3.47
CA ARG A 41 -4.00 19.61 3.81
C ARG A 41 -4.80 20.69 3.09
N GLN A 42 -6.05 20.41 2.78
CA GLN A 42 -6.96 21.45 2.30
C GLN A 42 -7.29 22.44 3.41
N LYS A 43 -7.32 23.71 3.08
CA LYS A 43 -7.77 24.79 3.98
C LYS A 43 -9.25 24.59 4.33
N ASN A 44 -9.54 24.63 5.62
CA ASN A 44 -10.88 24.34 6.16
C ASN A 44 -11.97 25.39 5.81
N GLU A 45 -11.72 26.36 4.97
CA GLU A 45 -12.70 27.41 4.63
C GLU A 45 -13.99 26.87 3.99
N ARG A 46 -13.90 25.72 3.31
CA ARG A 46 -15.08 25.08 2.68
C ARG A 46 -15.94 24.29 3.66
N ALA A 47 -15.36 23.66 4.67
CA ALA A 47 -16.14 23.01 5.71
C ALA A 47 -17.09 24.02 6.39
N LYS A 48 -16.58 25.22 6.67
CA LYS A 48 -17.42 26.34 7.19
C LYS A 48 -18.49 26.81 6.21
N ALA A 49 -18.18 26.84 4.90
CA ALA A 49 -19.15 27.21 3.88
C ALA A 49 -20.27 26.17 3.70
N ILE A 50 -19.95 24.88 3.86
CA ILE A 50 -20.92 23.79 3.83
C ILE A 50 -21.83 23.84 5.06
N GLU A 51 -21.29 24.02 6.27
CA GLU A 51 -22.08 24.19 7.49
C GLU A 51 -23.05 25.40 7.40
N GLN A 52 -22.57 26.54 6.90
CA GLN A 52 -23.39 27.71 6.70
C GLN A 52 -24.49 27.50 5.64
N SER A 53 -24.24 26.71 4.62
CA SER A 53 -25.22 26.39 3.57
C SER A 53 -26.28 25.43 4.10
N LEU A 54 -25.92 24.44 4.90
CA LEU A 54 -26.87 23.53 5.57
C LEU A 54 -27.76 24.25 6.57
N ALA A 55 -27.21 25.19 7.34
CA ALA A 55 -27.97 26.02 8.27
C ALA A 55 -29.01 26.91 7.57
N LYS A 56 -28.84 27.19 6.27
CA LYS A 56 -29.80 27.93 5.43
C LYS A 56 -30.74 27.02 4.64
N GLY A 57 -30.74 25.70 4.88
CA GLY A 57 -31.55 24.72 4.15
C GLY A 57 -31.15 24.53 2.68
N MET A 58 -29.97 24.98 2.29
CA MET A 58 -29.45 24.82 0.93
C MET A 58 -28.42 23.67 0.89
N VAL A 59 -28.64 22.69 -0.01
CA VAL A 59 -27.66 21.67 -0.32
C VAL A 59 -26.89 22.10 -1.55
N LYS A 60 -25.62 22.46 -1.40
CA LYS A 60 -24.68 22.63 -2.52
C LYS A 60 -23.75 21.45 -2.55
N VAL A 61 -23.83 20.64 -3.60
CA VAL A 61 -22.86 19.57 -3.84
C VAL A 61 -21.64 20.21 -4.48
N TYR A 62 -20.53 20.22 -3.77
CA TYR A 62 -19.23 20.59 -4.32
C TYR A 62 -18.52 19.31 -4.72
N SER A 63 -18.56 18.98 -6.01
CA SER A 63 -17.80 17.89 -6.61
C SER A 63 -16.40 18.33 -7.07
N ASP A 64 -15.96 19.52 -6.65
CA ASP A 64 -14.69 20.07 -7.11
C ASP A 64 -13.53 19.30 -6.50
N VAL A 65 -12.93 18.50 -7.32
CA VAL A 65 -11.64 17.87 -7.06
C VAL A 65 -10.57 18.90 -7.40
N TYR A 66 -9.67 19.17 -6.48
CA TYR A 66 -8.52 20.06 -6.69
C TYR A 66 -7.25 19.23 -6.91
N PRO A 67 -7.02 18.70 -8.12
CA PRO A 67 -5.84 17.90 -8.38
C PRO A 67 -4.58 18.78 -8.32
N ILE A 68 -3.63 18.31 -7.53
CA ILE A 68 -2.26 18.85 -7.51
C ILE A 68 -1.26 17.72 -7.59
N THR A 69 -0.10 17.99 -8.15
CA THR A 69 1.06 17.09 -8.12
C THR A 69 2.14 17.69 -7.24
N LEU A 70 2.62 16.92 -6.29
CA LEU A 70 3.73 17.29 -5.41
C LEU A 70 4.96 16.50 -5.82
N PHE A 71 6.01 17.19 -6.20
CA PHE A 71 7.34 16.59 -6.31
C PHE A 71 8.07 16.81 -4.99
N VAL A 72 8.36 15.71 -4.31
CA VAL A 72 9.02 15.72 -3.02
C VAL A 72 10.36 15.03 -3.14
N SER A 73 11.43 15.69 -2.70
CA SER A 73 12.73 15.03 -2.55
C SER A 73 13.26 15.16 -1.14
N ALA A 74 13.87 14.08 -0.67
CA ALA A 74 14.55 14.00 0.62
C ALA A 74 15.57 12.85 0.60
N PRO A 75 16.59 12.87 1.46
CA PRO A 75 17.54 11.77 1.57
C PRO A 75 16.93 10.52 2.22
N LEU A 76 15.90 10.71 3.05
CA LEU A 76 15.23 9.63 3.77
C LEU A 76 13.73 9.91 3.87
N LEU A 77 12.94 8.86 3.59
CA LEU A 77 11.49 8.82 3.81
C LEU A 77 11.18 7.62 4.70
N LYS A 78 10.54 7.83 5.84
CA LYS A 78 10.22 6.77 6.80
C LYS A 78 8.74 6.42 6.82
N LYS A 79 7.90 7.43 6.62
CA LYS A 79 6.45 7.26 6.68
C LYS A 79 5.77 8.12 5.63
N VAL A 80 4.75 7.55 5.01
CA VAL A 80 3.80 8.23 4.12
C VAL A 80 2.39 7.97 4.62
N GLU A 81 1.62 9.00 4.86
CA GLU A 81 0.20 8.90 5.20
C GLU A 81 -0.63 9.63 4.14
N LEU A 82 -1.55 8.93 3.50
CA LEU A 82 -2.39 9.41 2.42
C LEU A 82 -3.86 9.34 2.84
N ASN A 83 -4.53 10.48 2.85
CA ASN A 83 -5.95 10.58 3.19
C ASN A 83 -6.74 11.14 2.01
N GLY A 84 -7.87 10.50 1.67
CA GLY A 84 -8.73 10.90 0.55
C GLY A 84 -8.34 10.18 -0.75
N ALA A 85 -8.45 10.87 -1.90
CA ALA A 85 -8.01 10.33 -3.18
C ALA A 85 -6.54 10.71 -3.44
N SER A 86 -5.66 9.74 -3.50
CA SER A 86 -4.22 9.99 -3.53
C SER A 86 -3.49 9.04 -4.45
N VAL A 87 -2.42 9.51 -5.06
CA VAL A 87 -1.47 8.71 -5.84
C VAL A 87 -0.08 8.88 -5.23
N LEU A 88 0.63 7.78 -5.00
CA LEU A 88 2.03 7.78 -4.59
C LEU A 88 2.88 7.10 -5.66
N GLU A 89 3.86 7.81 -6.16
CA GLU A 89 4.88 7.26 -7.05
C GLU A 89 6.26 7.38 -6.42
N MET A 90 7.00 6.29 -6.40
CA MET A 90 8.36 6.25 -5.90
C MET A 90 9.21 5.31 -6.74
N LYS A 91 10.40 5.78 -7.12
CA LYS A 91 11.34 4.98 -7.91
C LYS A 91 12.73 5.00 -7.30
N ASN A 92 13.39 3.84 -7.30
CA ASN A 92 14.79 3.70 -6.89
C ASN A 92 15.07 4.26 -5.48
N TYR A 93 14.29 3.83 -4.50
CA TYR A 93 14.51 4.20 -3.10
C TYR A 93 15.40 3.18 -2.38
N VAL A 94 16.50 3.63 -1.79
CA VAL A 94 17.49 2.78 -1.14
C VAL A 94 17.80 3.29 0.27
N ALA A 95 17.34 2.57 1.27
CA ALA A 95 17.63 2.81 2.69
C ALA A 95 17.64 1.48 3.47
N PRO A 96 18.64 0.59 3.24
CA PRO A 96 18.60 -0.82 3.66
C PRO A 96 18.59 -1.03 5.19
N GLU A 97 18.96 -0.01 5.95
CA GLU A 97 18.93 -0.06 7.42
C GLU A 97 17.71 0.67 8.04
N LYS A 98 16.76 1.07 7.22
CA LYS A 98 15.59 1.85 7.65
C LYS A 98 14.31 1.16 7.25
N SER A 99 13.32 1.23 8.12
CA SER A 99 11.96 0.80 7.84
C SER A 99 11.19 1.90 7.14
N MET A 100 10.23 1.47 6.27
CA MET A 100 9.26 2.34 5.62
C MET A 100 7.85 1.93 6.01
N GLU A 101 7.02 2.90 6.33
CA GLU A 101 5.60 2.73 6.65
C GLU A 101 4.74 3.56 5.68
N ILE A 102 3.71 2.93 5.13
CA ILE A 102 2.74 3.57 4.22
C ILE A 102 1.35 3.29 4.76
N GLU A 103 0.62 4.33 5.09
CA GLU A 103 -0.77 4.25 5.53
C GLU A 103 -1.68 5.00 4.55
N THR A 104 -2.79 4.37 4.15
CA THR A 104 -3.75 5.02 3.26
C THR A 104 -5.17 4.89 3.77
N TYR A 105 -5.92 5.99 3.68
CA TYR A 105 -7.32 6.08 4.09
C TYR A 105 -8.13 6.73 2.97
N GLY A 106 -8.99 5.97 2.29
CA GLY A 106 -9.80 6.43 1.17
C GLY A 106 -9.51 5.70 -0.13
N THR A 107 -9.16 6.41 -1.19
CA THR A 107 -8.76 5.81 -2.46
C THR A 107 -7.26 6.07 -2.68
N ALA A 108 -6.48 5.02 -2.83
CA ALA A 108 -5.06 5.12 -3.04
C ALA A 108 -4.60 4.32 -4.26
N ASP A 109 -3.74 4.95 -5.06
CA ASP A 109 -2.98 4.33 -6.13
C ASP A 109 -1.49 4.45 -5.77
N ILE A 110 -0.80 3.32 -5.60
CA ILE A 110 0.59 3.28 -5.14
C ILE A 110 1.44 2.54 -6.17
N GLU A 111 2.38 3.24 -6.76
CA GLU A 111 3.37 2.67 -7.67
C GLU A 111 4.78 2.85 -7.11
N MET A 112 5.45 1.73 -6.82
CA MET A 112 6.81 1.73 -6.32
C MET A 112 7.68 0.77 -7.14
N ASP A 113 8.74 1.32 -7.72
CA ASP A 113 9.72 0.53 -8.47
C ASP A 113 11.06 0.56 -7.73
N SER A 114 11.64 -0.61 -7.44
CA SER A 114 12.96 -0.75 -6.82
C SER A 114 13.05 -0.08 -5.44
N LEU A 115 12.47 -0.75 -4.45
CA LEU A 115 12.50 -0.36 -3.04
C LEU A 115 13.47 -1.27 -2.27
N VAL A 116 14.49 -0.68 -1.62
CA VAL A 116 15.43 -1.41 -0.75
C VAL A 116 15.38 -0.81 0.65
N VAL A 117 14.84 -1.57 1.61
CA VAL A 117 14.65 -1.14 3.01
C VAL A 117 14.90 -2.29 3.99
N SER A 118 14.94 -2.02 5.31
CA SER A 118 14.98 -3.09 6.30
C SER A 118 13.63 -3.78 6.43
N ASP A 119 12.57 -3.01 6.53
CA ASP A 119 11.20 -3.47 6.67
C ASP A 119 10.25 -2.55 5.88
N LEU A 120 9.24 -3.14 5.28
CA LEU A 120 8.13 -2.42 4.66
C LEU A 120 6.83 -2.78 5.37
N LYS A 121 6.10 -1.77 5.82
CA LYS A 121 4.74 -1.90 6.33
C LYS A 121 3.81 -1.06 5.47
N LEU A 122 2.76 -1.70 4.92
CA LEU A 122 1.72 -1.05 4.14
C LEU A 122 0.35 -1.36 4.74
N GLU A 123 -0.36 -0.34 5.18
CA GLU A 123 -1.74 -0.44 5.65
C GLU A 123 -2.65 0.38 4.74
N SER A 124 -3.71 -0.23 4.21
CA SER A 124 -4.69 0.45 3.38
C SER A 124 -6.11 0.21 3.87
N SER A 125 -6.90 1.29 3.96
CA SER A 125 -8.31 1.23 4.29
C SER A 125 -9.14 2.00 3.26
N GLY A 126 -9.96 1.28 2.49
CA GLY A 126 -10.80 1.85 1.43
C GLY A 126 -10.61 1.16 0.09
N ALA A 127 -10.52 1.92 -0.99
CA ALA A 127 -10.20 1.39 -2.31
C ALA A 127 -8.71 1.58 -2.62
N PHE A 128 -8.06 0.57 -3.16
CA PHE A 128 -6.63 0.63 -3.43
C PHE A 128 -6.27 -0.04 -4.75
N ASP A 129 -5.22 0.48 -5.38
CA ASP A 129 -4.46 -0.18 -6.45
C ASP A 129 -2.98 -0.04 -6.07
N VAL A 130 -2.31 -1.16 -5.83
CA VAL A 130 -0.94 -1.16 -5.30
C VAL A 130 -0.04 -2.02 -6.17
N ASN A 131 1.04 -1.43 -6.63
CA ASN A 131 2.03 -2.08 -7.46
C ASN A 131 3.44 -1.87 -6.88
N LEU A 132 4.00 -2.94 -6.31
CA LEU A 132 5.32 -2.97 -5.69
C LEU A 132 6.24 -3.85 -6.52
N LYS A 133 7.10 -3.26 -7.33
CA LYS A 133 8.06 -3.97 -8.17
C LYS A 133 9.46 -3.89 -7.60
N GLY A 134 10.16 -5.03 -7.58
CA GLY A 134 11.55 -5.10 -7.15
C GLY A 134 11.75 -4.61 -5.71
N THR A 135 10.91 -5.09 -4.79
CA THR A 135 11.00 -4.78 -3.36
C THR A 135 11.99 -5.73 -2.68
N GLU A 136 13.05 -5.18 -2.10
CA GLU A 136 14.04 -5.90 -1.33
C GLU A 136 14.01 -5.45 0.13
N CYS A 137 13.62 -6.35 1.03
CA CYS A 137 13.58 -6.09 2.48
C CYS A 137 14.47 -7.08 3.22
N ALA A 138 15.36 -6.56 4.05
CA ALA A 138 16.24 -7.42 4.85
C ALA A 138 15.45 -8.31 5.82
N ASN A 139 14.35 -7.80 6.38
CA ASN A 139 13.53 -8.48 7.37
C ASN A 139 12.12 -8.76 6.85
N ASN A 140 11.20 -7.80 6.95
CA ASN A 140 9.78 -8.07 6.78
C ASN A 140 9.15 -7.19 5.70
N VAL A 141 8.22 -7.79 4.96
CA VAL A 141 7.19 -7.09 4.21
C VAL A 141 5.85 -7.44 4.85
N GLU A 142 5.16 -6.46 5.42
CA GLU A 142 3.86 -6.59 6.06
C GLU A 142 2.84 -5.74 5.33
N ILE A 143 1.79 -6.37 4.82
CA ILE A 143 0.73 -5.71 4.06
C ILE A 143 -0.62 -6.06 4.65
N SER A 144 -1.33 -5.05 5.16
CA SER A 144 -2.66 -5.20 5.77
C SER A 144 -3.68 -4.33 5.03
N LEU A 145 -4.68 -4.98 4.44
CA LEU A 145 -5.67 -4.33 3.59
C LEU A 145 -7.08 -4.49 4.16
N ALA A 146 -7.79 -3.39 4.29
CA ALA A 146 -9.20 -3.37 4.70
C ALA A 146 -10.02 -2.59 3.66
N GLY A 147 -10.73 -3.30 2.77
CA GLY A 147 -11.50 -2.65 1.71
C GLY A 147 -11.54 -3.44 0.41
N ALA A 148 -11.37 -2.76 -0.71
CA ALA A 148 -11.42 -3.39 -2.02
C ALA A 148 -10.33 -2.86 -2.96
N GLY A 149 -9.71 -3.76 -3.74
CA GLY A 149 -8.71 -3.37 -4.73
C GLY A 149 -7.76 -4.48 -5.12
N ASP A 150 -6.78 -4.10 -5.92
CA ASP A 150 -5.78 -4.99 -6.49
C ASP A 150 -4.39 -4.71 -5.90
N LEU A 151 -3.62 -5.77 -5.70
CA LEU A 151 -2.25 -5.70 -5.22
C LEU A 151 -1.33 -6.59 -6.05
N ASN A 152 -0.32 -5.98 -6.66
CA ASN A 152 0.76 -6.68 -7.36
C ASN A 152 2.07 -6.49 -6.61
N VAL A 153 2.75 -7.59 -6.26
CA VAL A 153 3.99 -7.55 -5.47
C VAL A 153 5.07 -8.45 -6.05
N GLU A 154 6.24 -7.88 -6.27
CA GLU A 154 7.48 -8.63 -6.44
C GLU A 154 8.40 -8.33 -5.27
N ALA A 155 8.64 -9.31 -4.38
CA ALA A 155 9.39 -9.11 -3.16
C ALA A 155 10.46 -10.18 -2.90
N CYS A 156 11.62 -9.72 -2.41
CA CYS A 156 12.64 -10.55 -1.80
C CYS A 156 12.81 -10.10 -0.34
N CYS A 157 12.46 -10.96 0.62
CA CYS A 157 12.47 -10.62 2.04
C CYS A 157 12.64 -11.85 2.92
N ASN A 158 12.96 -11.66 4.21
CA ASN A 158 12.99 -12.79 5.13
C ASN A 158 11.56 -13.30 5.42
N ASN A 159 10.64 -12.41 5.77
CA ASN A 159 9.25 -12.78 6.01
C ASN A 159 8.31 -11.88 5.21
N PHE A 160 7.30 -12.48 4.60
CA PHE A 160 6.22 -11.81 3.90
C PHE A 160 4.90 -12.14 4.58
N LEU A 161 4.21 -11.13 5.07
CA LEU A 161 2.87 -11.25 5.65
C LEU A 161 1.87 -10.42 4.82
N TYR A 162 0.82 -11.07 4.37
CA TYR A 162 -0.33 -10.43 3.73
C TYR A 162 -1.61 -10.77 4.46
N GLU A 163 -2.35 -9.75 4.86
CA GLU A 163 -3.67 -9.88 5.47
C GLU A 163 -4.68 -9.01 4.72
N ALA A 164 -5.78 -9.60 4.27
CA ALA A 164 -6.87 -8.87 3.64
C ALA A 164 -8.22 -9.14 4.30
N ASN A 165 -8.91 -8.04 4.61
CA ASN A 165 -10.28 -8.04 5.10
C ASN A 165 -11.15 -7.24 4.13
N GLY A 166 -11.90 -7.93 3.24
CA GLY A 166 -12.71 -7.27 2.22
C GLY A 166 -12.71 -7.98 0.88
N ALA A 167 -12.67 -7.22 -0.21
CA ALA A 167 -12.62 -7.74 -1.57
C ALA A 167 -11.28 -7.34 -2.22
N ALA A 168 -10.28 -8.20 -2.11
CA ALA A 168 -8.93 -7.90 -2.54
C ALA A 168 -8.35 -9.03 -3.41
N ASP A 169 -7.77 -8.65 -4.56
CA ASP A 169 -7.02 -9.56 -5.40
C ASP A 169 -5.52 -9.34 -5.21
N LEU A 170 -4.78 -10.42 -4.93
CA LEU A 170 -3.33 -10.43 -4.80
C LEU A 170 -2.69 -11.22 -5.93
N GLU A 171 -1.75 -10.59 -6.62
CA GLU A 171 -0.77 -11.27 -7.46
C GLU A 171 0.63 -11.02 -6.90
N ALA A 172 1.32 -12.07 -6.44
CA ALA A 172 2.61 -11.91 -5.79
C ALA A 172 3.64 -12.95 -6.26
N SER A 173 4.87 -12.47 -6.42
CA SER A 173 6.08 -13.28 -6.56
C SER A 173 7.00 -13.00 -5.39
N VAL A 174 7.22 -13.99 -4.52
CA VAL A 174 7.92 -13.80 -3.26
C VAL A 174 9.06 -14.81 -3.08
N LYS A 175 10.26 -14.28 -2.83
CA LYS A 175 11.42 -15.07 -2.42
C LYS A 175 11.80 -14.76 -0.98
N GLY A 176 11.92 -15.81 -0.15
CA GLY A 176 12.24 -15.57 1.25
C GLY A 176 12.32 -16.79 2.14
N ASN A 177 12.12 -16.59 3.42
CA ASN A 177 12.12 -17.66 4.41
C ASN A 177 10.68 -18.09 4.74
N ALA A 178 9.82 -17.16 5.12
CA ALA A 178 8.43 -17.47 5.47
C ALA A 178 7.47 -16.55 4.70
N VAL A 179 6.39 -17.15 4.19
CA VAL A 179 5.30 -16.45 3.51
C VAL A 179 3.99 -16.81 4.20
N GLU A 180 3.30 -15.82 4.71
CA GLU A 180 2.02 -15.96 5.39
C GLU A 180 0.94 -15.17 4.67
N ILE A 181 -0.14 -15.85 4.29
CA ILE A 181 -1.26 -15.27 3.55
C ILE A 181 -2.54 -15.51 4.31
N GLY A 182 -3.18 -14.43 4.71
CA GLY A 182 -4.47 -14.40 5.38
C GLY A 182 -5.53 -13.66 4.58
N MET A 183 -6.70 -14.26 4.38
CA MET A 183 -7.80 -13.60 3.71
C MET A 183 -9.14 -13.90 4.38
N ASN A 184 -9.84 -12.84 4.78
CA ASN A 184 -11.20 -12.88 5.28
C ASN A 184 -12.08 -11.99 4.41
N GLY A 185 -12.67 -12.57 3.37
CA GLY A 185 -13.50 -11.82 2.44
C GLY A 185 -13.59 -12.46 1.06
N ALA A 186 -13.94 -11.66 0.07
CA ALA A 186 -14.00 -12.07 -1.33
C ALA A 186 -12.74 -11.57 -2.06
N GLY A 187 -12.23 -12.39 -2.96
CA GLY A 187 -11.04 -12.08 -3.75
C GLY A 187 -10.22 -13.31 -4.04
N SER A 188 -9.11 -13.13 -4.70
CA SER A 188 -8.23 -14.23 -5.11
C SER A 188 -6.75 -13.91 -4.80
N VAL A 189 -6.00 -14.98 -4.55
CA VAL A 189 -4.55 -14.92 -4.36
C VAL A 189 -3.89 -15.75 -5.44
N ARG A 190 -3.01 -15.14 -6.22
CA ARG A 190 -2.05 -15.82 -7.09
C ARG A 190 -0.67 -15.60 -6.53
N LEU A 191 -0.03 -16.69 -6.09
CA LEU A 191 1.23 -16.61 -5.37
C LEU A 191 2.28 -17.54 -5.99
N ASP A 192 3.35 -16.94 -6.51
CA ASP A 192 4.55 -17.67 -6.90
C ASP A 192 5.62 -17.52 -5.81
N VAL A 193 6.11 -18.65 -5.26
CA VAL A 193 7.00 -18.63 -4.10
C VAL A 193 8.27 -19.44 -4.30
N GLU A 194 9.34 -18.92 -3.73
CA GLU A 194 10.58 -19.66 -3.46
C GLU A 194 10.97 -19.43 -1.99
N CYS A 195 10.54 -20.33 -1.08
CA CYS A 195 10.70 -20.10 0.36
C CYS A 195 10.85 -21.39 1.18
N ASN A 196 11.05 -21.27 2.50
CA ASN A 196 11.08 -22.42 3.39
C ASN A 196 9.66 -22.80 3.86
N GLU A 197 8.83 -21.83 4.22
CA GLU A 197 7.52 -22.09 4.81
C GLU A 197 6.44 -21.20 4.19
N VAL A 198 5.32 -21.81 3.82
CA VAL A 198 4.10 -21.10 3.44
C VAL A 198 3.01 -21.43 4.46
N THR A 199 2.34 -20.43 4.96
CA THR A 199 1.16 -20.55 5.82
C THR A 199 -0.03 -19.84 5.18
N LEU A 200 -1.13 -20.58 5.02
CA LEU A 200 -2.39 -20.07 4.47
C LEU A 200 -3.48 -20.15 5.53
N TRP A 201 -4.18 -19.04 5.75
CA TRP A 201 -5.29 -19.01 6.71
C TRP A 201 -6.45 -18.11 6.25
N GLY A 202 -7.64 -18.33 6.82
CA GLY A 202 -8.85 -17.56 6.53
C GLY A 202 -10.08 -18.40 6.22
N ASP A 203 -11.24 -17.77 6.19
CA ASP A 203 -12.52 -18.51 6.07
C ASP A 203 -12.95 -18.79 4.63
N MET A 204 -12.66 -17.92 3.68
CA MET A 204 -13.08 -18.01 2.25
C MET A 204 -11.90 -17.78 1.31
N LEU A 205 -10.72 -18.29 1.63
CA LEU A 205 -9.52 -18.12 0.83
C LEU A 205 -9.68 -18.78 -0.55
N GLN A 206 -9.49 -18.01 -1.62
CA GLN A 206 -9.32 -18.53 -2.98
C GLN A 206 -7.87 -18.29 -3.40
N ALA A 207 -7.08 -19.35 -3.51
CA ALA A 207 -5.65 -19.20 -3.78
C ALA A 207 -5.15 -20.21 -4.82
N THR A 208 -4.24 -19.76 -5.66
CA THR A 208 -3.44 -20.60 -6.56
C THR A 208 -1.98 -20.35 -6.24
N LEU A 209 -1.24 -21.41 -5.90
CA LEU A 209 0.15 -21.34 -5.54
C LEU A 209 1.02 -22.08 -6.56
N THR A 210 2.13 -21.45 -6.92
CA THR A 210 3.17 -22.02 -7.78
C THR A 210 4.54 -21.86 -7.13
N GLY A 211 5.56 -22.49 -7.72
CA GLY A 211 6.94 -22.39 -7.24
C GLY A 211 7.34 -23.50 -6.27
N SER A 212 8.06 -23.19 -5.20
CA SER A 212 8.56 -24.19 -4.26
C SER A 212 8.63 -23.72 -2.82
N CYS A 213 8.32 -24.63 -1.87
CA CYS A 213 8.57 -24.45 -0.46
C CYS A 213 9.01 -25.76 0.21
N ARG A 214 9.51 -25.68 1.45
CA ARG A 214 9.80 -26.89 2.24
C ARG A 214 8.60 -27.37 3.03
N LYS A 215 7.77 -26.44 3.50
CA LYS A 215 6.62 -26.74 4.35
C LYS A 215 5.44 -25.88 3.96
N LEU A 216 4.27 -26.52 3.88
CA LEU A 216 2.99 -25.86 3.64
C LEU A 216 2.04 -26.10 4.81
N ASN A 217 1.66 -25.04 5.52
CA ASN A 217 0.65 -25.07 6.58
C ASN A 217 -0.69 -24.58 6.02
N LYS A 218 -1.76 -25.24 6.43
CA LYS A 218 -3.11 -24.98 5.96
C LYS A 218 -4.05 -24.83 7.15
N ASP A 219 -4.50 -23.61 7.41
CA ASP A 219 -5.46 -23.28 8.48
C ASP A 219 -6.59 -22.41 7.90
N TYR A 220 -7.36 -22.98 6.99
CA TYR A 220 -8.43 -22.26 6.34
C TYR A 220 -9.77 -23.02 6.37
N GLY A 221 -10.86 -22.25 6.29
CA GLY A 221 -12.22 -22.75 6.36
C GLY A 221 -12.62 -23.64 5.17
N LYS A 222 -13.71 -24.42 5.35
CA LYS A 222 -14.23 -25.37 4.35
C LYS A 222 -14.71 -24.71 3.05
N LEU A 223 -14.96 -23.40 3.06
CA LEU A 223 -15.39 -22.65 1.88
C LEU A 223 -14.21 -22.18 1.02
N SER A 224 -13.00 -22.35 1.52
CA SER A 224 -11.78 -22.00 0.80
C SER A 224 -11.53 -22.95 -0.37
N LYS A 225 -10.98 -22.38 -1.45
CA LYS A 225 -10.56 -23.12 -2.65
C LYS A 225 -9.08 -22.82 -2.89
N VAL A 226 -8.24 -23.78 -2.60
CA VAL A 226 -6.78 -23.62 -2.70
C VAL A 226 -6.23 -24.65 -3.67
N ASP A 227 -5.68 -24.14 -4.77
CA ASP A 227 -4.97 -24.92 -5.78
C ASP A 227 -3.46 -24.83 -5.53
N VAL A 228 -2.83 -25.97 -5.34
CA VAL A 228 -1.38 -26.10 -5.10
C VAL A 228 -0.71 -27.06 -6.10
N ASP A 229 -1.38 -27.39 -7.20
CA ASP A 229 -0.85 -28.33 -8.19
C ASP A 229 0.44 -27.84 -8.85
N GLY A 230 0.63 -26.51 -8.88
CA GLY A 230 1.86 -25.87 -9.36
C GLY A 230 2.94 -25.68 -8.29
N LEU A 231 2.69 -26.05 -7.03
CA LEU A 231 3.62 -25.86 -5.92
C LEU A 231 4.39 -27.15 -5.60
N THR A 232 5.71 -27.08 -5.64
CA THR A 232 6.58 -28.17 -5.20
C THR A 232 6.85 -28.06 -3.70
N VAL A 233 6.35 -29.02 -2.90
CA VAL A 233 6.61 -29.07 -1.46
C VAL A 233 7.74 -30.07 -1.20
N ASN A 234 8.91 -29.58 -0.80
CA ASN A 234 10.07 -30.39 -0.52
C ASN A 234 10.19 -30.70 0.98
N GLU A 235 9.24 -31.42 1.55
CA GLU A 235 9.36 -31.89 2.94
C GLU A 235 10.65 -32.70 3.06
N THR A 236 11.65 -32.15 3.72
CA THR A 236 12.80 -32.95 4.17
C THR A 236 12.26 -33.87 5.25
N GLY A 237 11.99 -35.12 4.86
CA GLY A 237 11.62 -36.17 5.80
C GLY A 237 12.61 -36.24 6.96
N LYS A 238 12.10 -36.63 8.13
CA LYS A 238 12.75 -36.85 9.40
C LYS A 238 14.12 -37.53 9.27
#